data_e1d9ff55d4926dd436c1475f84fc1a54
#
_entry.id   e1d9ff55d4926dd436c1475f84fc1a54
#
_cell.length_a   1.000
_cell.length_b   1.000
_cell.length_c   1.000
_cell.angle_alpha   90.00
_cell.angle_beta   90.00
_cell.angle_gamma   90.00
#
_symmetry.space_group_name_H-M   'P 1'
#
loop_
_entity.id
_entity.type
_entity.pdbx_description
1 polymer ?
#
loop_
_entity_poly.entity_id
_entity_poly.type
_entity_poly.pdbx_seq_one_letter_code
_entity_poly.pdbx_strand_id
1 'polypeptide(L)'
;LATIIAHCLTHHDIVLGVVIDAAAEAAGKIDGTVSEALQKIPSMLTRNEDEAFLELAHSSDDSHQVERVGVEDRCLPVFLIAVHSWLRDPVNPNSVIRSCLQSGGAVQLTAAIGGALVGACCGEAGLPARLVNGLLEVDELRKDADQLYDRQQLERRRRSI
;
A
#
# COMPACT_ATOMS: atom_id res chain seq x y z
N LEU A 1 -1.05 2.18 6.69
CA LEU A 1 -0.43 1.02 6.05
C LEU A 1 -0.67 -0.27 6.86
N ALA A 2 -0.25 -0.34 8.14
CA ALA A 2 -0.36 -1.54 8.97
C ALA A 2 -1.79 -2.12 9.03
N THR A 3 -2.81 -1.27 9.16
CA THR A 3 -4.22 -1.67 9.18
C THR A 3 -4.64 -2.36 7.88
N ILE A 4 -4.22 -1.82 6.74
CA ILE A 4 -4.52 -2.41 5.41
C ILE A 4 -3.85 -3.77 5.28
N ILE A 5 -2.55 -3.86 5.59
CA ILE A 5 -1.81 -5.12 5.53
C ILE A 5 -2.44 -6.18 6.46
N ALA A 6 -2.74 -5.80 7.71
CA ALA A 6 -3.37 -6.71 8.66
C ALA A 6 -4.73 -7.24 8.15
N HIS A 7 -5.51 -6.37 7.51
CA HIS A 7 -6.79 -6.78 6.91
C HIS A 7 -6.57 -7.78 5.76
N CYS A 8 -5.65 -7.49 4.84
CA CYS A 8 -5.32 -8.39 3.72
C CYS A 8 -4.83 -9.76 4.19
N LEU A 9 -4.04 -9.82 5.27
CA LEU A 9 -3.52 -11.06 5.83
C LEU A 9 -4.55 -11.90 6.59
N THR A 10 -5.66 -11.29 7.03
CA THR A 10 -6.65 -11.97 7.89
C THR A 10 -7.96 -12.29 7.19
N HIS A 11 -8.22 -11.72 6.02
CA HIS A 11 -9.46 -11.88 5.27
C HIS A 11 -9.15 -12.39 3.87
N HIS A 12 -9.79 -13.49 3.47
CA HIS A 12 -9.64 -14.07 2.13
C HIS A 12 -10.38 -13.24 1.07
N ASP A 13 -11.50 -12.65 1.43
CA ASP A 13 -12.29 -11.79 0.54
C ASP A 13 -12.02 -10.34 0.89
N ILE A 14 -11.32 -9.64 0.00
CA ILE A 14 -10.96 -8.23 0.19
C ILE A 14 -12.07 -7.36 -0.37
N VAL A 15 -12.88 -6.80 0.53
CA VAL A 15 -13.85 -5.75 0.16
C VAL A 15 -13.15 -4.40 0.31
N LEU A 16 -12.73 -3.82 -0.82
CA LEU A 16 -11.87 -2.63 -0.85
C LEU A 16 -12.42 -1.45 -0.04
N GLY A 17 -13.74 -1.21 -0.08
CA GLY A 17 -14.39 -0.17 0.74
C GLY A 17 -14.18 -0.39 2.24
N VAL A 18 -14.40 -1.61 2.72
CA VAL A 18 -14.22 -1.97 4.13
C VAL A 18 -12.77 -1.77 4.59
N VAL A 19 -11.81 -2.11 3.73
CA VAL A 19 -10.38 -1.94 4.04
C VAL A 19 -10.03 -0.46 4.17
N ILE A 20 -10.52 0.37 3.25
CA ILE A 20 -10.26 1.82 3.27
C ILE A 20 -10.95 2.48 4.46
N ASP A 21 -12.19 2.13 4.76
CA ASP A 21 -12.91 2.67 5.91
C ASP A 21 -12.19 2.33 7.23
N ALA A 22 -11.75 1.09 7.40
CA ALA A 22 -10.98 0.67 8.57
C ALA A 22 -9.62 1.40 8.66
N ALA A 23 -8.95 1.62 7.53
CA ALA A 23 -7.69 2.35 7.48
C ALA A 23 -7.89 3.84 7.80
N ALA A 24 -8.94 4.46 7.28
CA ALA A 24 -9.31 5.85 7.53
C ALA A 24 -9.71 6.07 9.00
N GLU A 25 -10.50 5.18 9.58
CA GLU A 25 -10.84 5.21 11.01
C GLU A 25 -9.59 5.13 11.89
N ALA A 26 -8.69 4.19 11.58
CA ALA A 26 -7.43 4.04 12.33
C ALA A 26 -6.53 5.28 12.21
N ALA A 27 -6.46 5.87 11.01
CA ALA A 27 -5.70 7.09 10.76
C ALA A 27 -6.30 8.29 11.49
N GLY A 28 -7.63 8.43 11.47
CA GLY A 28 -8.36 9.55 12.08
C GLY A 28 -8.18 9.66 13.60
N LYS A 29 -7.76 8.58 14.26
CA LYS A 29 -7.38 8.60 15.69
C LYS A 29 -6.07 9.33 15.96
N ILE A 30 -5.26 9.56 14.91
CA ILE A 30 -3.93 10.17 14.98
C ILE A 30 -3.91 11.48 14.18
N ASP A 31 -4.39 11.44 12.95
CA ASP A 31 -4.37 12.57 12.00
C ASP A 31 -5.61 12.52 11.08
N GLY A 32 -6.47 13.53 11.21
CA GLY A 32 -7.67 13.68 10.39
C GLY A 32 -7.38 13.87 8.90
N THR A 33 -6.28 14.55 8.55
CA THR A 33 -5.87 14.81 7.16
C THR A 33 -5.63 13.51 6.40
N VAL A 34 -4.92 12.56 7.03
CA VAL A 34 -4.67 11.23 6.43
C VAL A 34 -5.98 10.46 6.25
N SER A 35 -6.90 10.55 7.23
CA SER A 35 -8.21 9.90 7.16
C SER A 35 -9.03 10.42 5.98
N GLU A 36 -9.15 11.74 5.86
CA GLU A 36 -9.90 12.39 4.77
C GLU A 36 -9.31 12.08 3.40
N ALA A 37 -7.97 12.08 3.29
CA ALA A 37 -7.28 11.76 2.04
C ALA A 37 -7.53 10.30 1.62
N LEU A 38 -7.51 9.34 2.55
CA LEU A 38 -7.83 7.94 2.28
C LEU A 38 -9.27 7.77 1.77
N GLN A 39 -10.24 8.45 2.39
CA GLN A 39 -11.65 8.38 1.99
C GLN A 39 -11.92 8.95 0.59
N LYS A 40 -11.05 9.81 0.06
CA LYS A 40 -11.17 10.35 -1.31
C LYS A 40 -10.69 9.35 -2.39
N ILE A 41 -9.77 8.44 -2.07
CA ILE A 41 -9.15 7.55 -3.07
C ILE A 41 -10.19 6.76 -3.88
N PRO A 42 -11.24 6.14 -3.30
CA PRO A 42 -12.21 5.38 -4.10
C PRO A 42 -12.86 6.18 -5.24
N SER A 43 -13.10 7.48 -5.03
CA SER A 43 -13.66 8.35 -6.08
C SER A 43 -12.70 8.66 -7.23
N MET A 44 -11.42 8.40 -7.03
CA MET A 44 -10.36 8.65 -8.03
C MET A 44 -10.07 7.42 -8.89
N LEU A 45 -10.52 6.21 -8.48
CA LEU A 45 -10.22 4.97 -9.20
C LEU A 45 -10.77 4.91 -10.62
N THR A 46 -11.81 5.68 -10.92
CA THR A 46 -12.43 5.76 -12.26
C THR A 46 -11.81 6.85 -13.14
N ARG A 47 -10.92 7.68 -12.59
CA ARG A 47 -10.26 8.77 -13.32
C ARG A 47 -9.03 8.28 -14.08
N ASN A 48 -8.53 9.17 -14.95
CA ASN A 48 -7.21 8.98 -15.54
C ASN A 48 -6.14 8.91 -14.43
N GLU A 49 -5.19 8.00 -14.59
CA GLU A 49 -4.18 7.71 -13.56
C GLU A 49 -3.25 8.91 -13.31
N ASP A 50 -2.85 9.61 -14.39
CA ASP A 50 -2.00 10.79 -14.28
C ASP A 50 -2.69 11.94 -13.53
N GLU A 51 -3.99 12.15 -13.77
CA GLU A 51 -4.80 13.15 -13.06
C GLU A 51 -4.95 12.80 -11.57
N ALA A 52 -5.20 11.52 -11.27
CA ALA A 52 -5.29 11.04 -9.91
C ALA A 52 -3.97 11.21 -9.16
N PHE A 53 -2.84 10.89 -9.81
CA PHE A 53 -1.52 11.06 -9.22
C PHE A 53 -1.18 12.52 -8.94
N LEU A 54 -1.52 13.43 -9.84
CA LEU A 54 -1.35 14.87 -9.63
C LEU A 54 -2.14 15.34 -8.40
N GLU A 55 -3.41 14.96 -8.28
CA GLU A 55 -4.24 15.35 -7.14
C GLU A 55 -3.72 14.77 -5.82
N LEU A 56 -3.29 13.50 -5.83
CA LEU A 56 -2.74 12.84 -4.64
C LEU A 56 -1.37 13.40 -4.24
N ALA A 57 -0.55 13.82 -5.20
CA ALA A 57 0.73 14.46 -4.95
C ALA A 57 0.59 15.81 -4.23
N HIS A 58 -0.50 16.54 -4.51
CA HIS A 58 -0.78 17.86 -3.90
C HIS A 58 -1.56 17.78 -2.58
N SER A 59 -1.95 16.59 -2.13
CA SER A 59 -2.82 16.41 -0.95
C SER A 59 -2.21 16.89 0.38
N SER A 60 -0.95 17.27 0.41
CA SER A 60 -0.23 17.66 1.64
C SER A 60 0.25 19.12 1.68
N ASP A 61 -0.10 19.98 0.71
CA ASP A 61 0.47 21.34 0.70
C ASP A 61 -0.45 22.42 0.15
N ASP A 62 -0.67 23.45 0.97
CA ASP A 62 -1.40 24.67 0.61
C ASP A 62 -0.52 25.74 -0.09
N SER A 63 0.80 25.53 -0.23
CA SER A 63 1.70 26.65 -0.45
C SER A 63 2.66 26.59 -1.65
N HIS A 64 2.81 25.47 -2.34
CA HIS A 64 3.76 25.39 -3.45
C HIS A 64 3.16 24.83 -4.73
N GLN A 65 3.14 25.65 -5.77
CA GLN A 65 2.92 25.22 -7.15
C GLN A 65 4.05 24.24 -7.53
N VAL A 66 3.74 22.95 -7.50
CA VAL A 66 4.68 21.92 -7.94
C VAL A 66 4.63 21.88 -9.46
N GLU A 67 5.54 22.59 -10.13
CA GLU A 67 5.77 22.48 -11.59
C GLU A 67 6.42 21.14 -12.01
N ARG A 68 6.65 20.23 -11.08
CA ARG A 68 7.36 18.97 -11.36
C ARG A 68 6.41 17.80 -11.49
N VAL A 69 6.51 17.13 -12.61
CA VAL A 69 5.92 15.79 -12.83
C VAL A 69 6.67 14.81 -11.93
N GLY A 70 6.01 14.35 -10.87
CA GLY A 70 6.57 13.32 -9.97
C GLY A 70 6.19 13.53 -8.51
N VAL A 71 6.19 12.46 -7.77
CA VAL A 71 5.87 12.43 -6.34
C VAL A 71 7.11 12.79 -5.55
N GLU A 72 7.03 13.81 -4.71
CA GLU A 72 8.08 14.08 -3.73
C GLU A 72 8.18 12.93 -2.71
N ASP A 73 9.32 12.80 -2.03
CA ASP A 73 9.59 11.78 -1.02
C ASP A 73 8.87 12.03 0.32
N ARG A 74 7.73 12.74 0.27
CA ARG A 74 6.87 12.99 1.43
C ARG A 74 5.98 11.78 1.71
N CYS A 75 5.83 11.47 2.99
CA CYS A 75 5.14 10.27 3.45
C CYS A 75 3.71 10.14 2.92
N LEU A 76 2.92 11.22 2.99
CA LEU A 76 1.50 11.15 2.64
C LEU A 76 1.25 10.94 1.15
N PRO A 77 1.81 11.73 0.21
CA PRO A 77 1.64 11.49 -1.23
C PRO A 77 2.10 10.10 -1.66
N VAL A 78 3.29 9.68 -1.22
CA VAL A 78 3.84 8.36 -1.52
C VAL A 78 2.89 7.24 -1.08
N PHE A 79 2.36 7.34 0.13
CA PHE A 79 1.41 6.38 0.68
C PHE A 79 0.08 6.36 -0.08
N LEU A 80 -0.50 7.53 -0.36
CA LEU A 80 -1.79 7.62 -1.06
C LEU A 80 -1.72 7.09 -2.49
N ILE A 81 -0.65 7.40 -3.22
CA ILE A 81 -0.43 6.89 -4.59
C ILE A 81 -0.23 5.37 -4.58
N ALA A 82 0.53 4.84 -3.63
CA ALA A 82 0.69 3.40 -3.50
C ALA A 82 -0.63 2.69 -3.20
N VAL A 83 -1.47 3.26 -2.31
CA VAL A 83 -2.81 2.74 -2.00
C VAL A 83 -3.72 2.83 -3.22
N HIS A 84 -3.73 3.96 -3.94
CA HIS A 84 -4.49 4.13 -5.17
C HIS A 84 -4.09 3.09 -6.24
N SER A 85 -2.79 2.92 -6.48
CA SER A 85 -2.25 1.95 -7.44
C SER A 85 -2.66 0.51 -7.08
N TRP A 86 -2.61 0.17 -5.79
CA TRP A 86 -3.03 -1.13 -5.31
C TRP A 86 -4.55 -1.35 -5.46
N LEU A 87 -5.39 -0.37 -5.13
CA LEU A 87 -6.84 -0.50 -5.21
C LEU A 87 -7.37 -0.71 -6.64
N ARG A 88 -6.62 -0.29 -7.65
CA ARG A 88 -7.00 -0.50 -9.07
C ARG A 88 -6.92 -1.97 -9.50
N ASP A 89 -6.00 -2.74 -8.93
CA ASP A 89 -5.81 -4.16 -9.27
C ASP A 89 -5.12 -4.91 -8.12
N PRO A 90 -5.82 -5.14 -7.00
CA PRO A 90 -5.24 -5.50 -5.71
C PRO A 90 -4.60 -6.88 -5.64
N VAL A 91 -4.80 -7.72 -6.66
CA VAL A 91 -4.26 -9.09 -6.73
C VAL A 91 -3.26 -9.27 -7.88
N ASN A 92 -2.88 -8.20 -8.57
CA ASN A 92 -1.97 -8.24 -9.71
C ASN A 92 -0.68 -7.45 -9.43
N PRO A 93 0.39 -8.10 -8.97
CA PRO A 93 1.64 -7.42 -8.63
C PRO A 93 2.27 -6.65 -9.80
N ASN A 94 2.16 -7.18 -11.02
CA ASN A 94 2.72 -6.49 -12.19
C ASN A 94 2.02 -5.16 -12.47
N SER A 95 0.68 -5.13 -12.34
CA SER A 95 -0.14 -3.93 -12.52
C SER A 95 0.21 -2.90 -11.45
N VAL A 96 0.18 -3.30 -10.17
CA VAL A 96 0.45 -2.41 -9.03
C VAL A 96 1.86 -1.81 -9.10
N ILE A 97 2.88 -2.64 -9.28
CA ILE A 97 4.27 -2.16 -9.33
C ILE A 97 4.46 -1.23 -10.53
N ARG A 98 3.89 -1.55 -11.70
CA ARG A 98 3.97 -0.69 -12.88
C ARG A 98 3.34 0.67 -12.62
N SER A 99 2.13 0.72 -12.07
CA SER A 99 1.43 1.95 -11.70
C SER A 99 2.27 2.79 -10.73
N CYS A 100 2.81 2.18 -9.67
CA CYS A 100 3.71 2.87 -8.75
C CYS A 100 4.97 3.45 -9.43
N LEU A 101 5.55 2.75 -10.40
CA LEU A 101 6.72 3.24 -11.14
C LEU A 101 6.36 4.38 -12.10
N GLN A 102 5.15 4.40 -12.65
CA GLN A 102 4.66 5.44 -13.54
C GLN A 102 4.34 6.75 -12.82
N SER A 103 4.15 6.74 -11.50
CA SER A 103 3.88 7.96 -10.72
C SER A 103 5.03 8.97 -10.74
N GLY A 104 6.24 8.56 -11.09
CA GLY A 104 7.43 9.41 -11.10
C GLY A 104 7.91 9.81 -9.70
N GLY A 105 9.03 10.54 -9.63
CA GLY A 105 9.59 11.01 -8.36
C GLY A 105 10.07 9.89 -7.43
N ALA A 106 9.49 9.77 -6.24
CA ALA A 106 9.87 8.80 -5.20
C ALA A 106 9.40 7.36 -5.51
N VAL A 107 9.59 6.90 -6.76
CA VAL A 107 9.08 5.61 -7.26
C VAL A 107 9.51 4.39 -6.44
N GLN A 108 10.70 4.43 -5.85
CA GLN A 108 11.21 3.33 -5.02
C GLN A 108 10.34 3.15 -3.77
N LEU A 109 10.01 4.24 -3.08
CA LEU A 109 9.18 4.22 -1.89
C LEU A 109 7.73 3.82 -2.23
N THR A 110 7.19 4.40 -3.29
CA THR A 110 5.83 4.12 -3.77
C THR A 110 5.71 2.64 -4.16
N ALA A 111 6.67 2.10 -4.92
CA ALA A 111 6.67 0.71 -5.33
C ALA A 111 6.91 -0.26 -4.15
N ALA A 112 7.71 0.13 -3.15
CA ALA A 112 7.90 -0.68 -1.95
C ALA A 112 6.59 -0.82 -1.15
N ILE A 113 5.83 0.27 -0.98
CA ILE A 113 4.54 0.24 -0.30
C ILE A 113 3.50 -0.52 -1.12
N GLY A 114 3.38 -0.24 -2.42
CA GLY A 114 2.46 -0.94 -3.32
C GLY A 114 2.75 -2.44 -3.39
N GLY A 115 4.04 -2.80 -3.44
CA GLY A 115 4.50 -4.19 -3.39
C GLY A 115 4.14 -4.90 -2.08
N ALA A 116 4.28 -4.21 -0.94
CA ALA A 116 3.87 -4.75 0.36
C ALA A 116 2.35 -4.99 0.43
N LEU A 117 1.54 -4.07 -0.11
CA LEU A 117 0.08 -4.19 -0.15
C LEU A 117 -0.37 -5.36 -1.02
N VAL A 118 0.11 -5.44 -2.26
CA VAL A 118 -0.27 -6.52 -3.16
C VAL A 118 0.30 -7.87 -2.71
N GLY A 119 1.50 -7.89 -2.14
CA GLY A 119 2.10 -9.10 -1.56
C GLY A 119 1.31 -9.65 -0.38
N ALA A 120 0.76 -8.77 0.47
CA ALA A 120 -0.13 -9.17 1.56
C ALA A 120 -1.43 -9.83 1.07
N CYS A 121 -1.90 -9.45 -0.14
CA CYS A 121 -3.10 -10.01 -0.76
C CYS A 121 -2.86 -11.35 -1.45
N CYS A 122 -1.80 -11.45 -2.25
CA CYS A 122 -1.57 -12.60 -3.12
C CYS A 122 -0.54 -13.62 -2.59
N GLY A 123 0.17 -13.26 -1.50
CA GLY A 123 1.26 -14.08 -0.97
C GLY A 123 2.46 -14.21 -1.92
N GLU A 124 3.49 -14.90 -1.50
CA GLU A 124 4.69 -15.10 -2.33
C GLU A 124 4.39 -15.81 -3.65
N ALA A 125 3.49 -16.80 -3.63
CA ALA A 125 3.12 -17.56 -4.82
C ALA A 125 2.46 -16.72 -5.92
N GLY A 126 1.85 -15.59 -5.56
CA GLY A 126 1.27 -14.63 -6.50
C GLY A 126 2.27 -13.63 -7.06
N LEU A 127 3.46 -13.51 -6.45
CA LEU A 127 4.50 -12.60 -6.92
C LEU A 127 5.19 -13.13 -8.18
N PRO A 128 5.60 -12.25 -9.13
CA PRO A 128 6.32 -12.68 -10.31
C PRO A 128 7.66 -13.35 -9.95
N ALA A 129 7.82 -14.61 -10.32
CA ALA A 129 9.01 -15.41 -9.97
C ALA A 129 10.34 -14.72 -10.35
N ARG A 130 10.36 -13.98 -11.47
CA ARG A 130 11.54 -13.21 -11.88
C ARG A 130 11.96 -12.12 -10.88
N LEU A 131 10.99 -11.53 -10.16
CA LEU A 131 11.26 -10.51 -9.15
C LEU A 131 11.74 -11.16 -7.86
N VAL A 132 11.10 -12.24 -7.45
CA VAL A 132 11.48 -13.00 -6.25
C VAL A 132 12.88 -13.59 -6.41
N ASN A 133 13.16 -14.25 -7.55
CA ASN A 133 14.46 -14.87 -7.82
C ASN A 133 15.60 -13.85 -8.03
N GLY A 134 15.27 -12.58 -8.30
CA GLY A 134 16.22 -11.49 -8.40
C GLY A 134 16.58 -10.82 -7.08
N LEU A 135 15.89 -11.18 -5.97
CA LEU A 135 16.18 -10.62 -4.65
C LEU A 135 17.45 -11.25 -4.07
N LEU A 136 18.29 -10.41 -3.49
CA LEU A 136 19.35 -10.86 -2.61
C LEU A 136 18.74 -11.37 -1.31
N GLU A 137 19.31 -12.43 -0.73
CA GLU A 137 18.92 -12.93 0.59
C GLU A 137 17.44 -13.35 0.71
N VAL A 138 16.83 -13.80 -0.38
CA VAL A 138 15.41 -14.19 -0.40
C VAL A 138 15.06 -15.24 0.67
N ASP A 139 15.98 -16.18 0.95
CA ASP A 139 15.75 -17.20 1.98
C ASP A 139 15.80 -16.64 3.40
N GLU A 140 16.56 -15.60 3.65
CA GLU A 140 16.53 -14.87 4.94
C GLU A 140 15.22 -14.12 5.11
N LEU A 141 14.73 -13.45 4.06
CA LEU A 141 13.43 -12.78 4.08
C LEU A 141 12.27 -13.76 4.36
N ARG A 142 12.31 -14.95 3.77
CA ARG A 142 11.33 -16.01 4.05
C ARG A 142 11.38 -16.45 5.51
N LYS A 143 12.58 -16.71 6.03
CA LYS A 143 12.78 -17.09 7.43
C LYS A 143 12.29 -16.02 8.39
N ASP A 144 12.51 -14.75 8.11
CA ASP A 144 12.02 -13.64 8.93
C ASP A 144 10.48 -13.56 8.90
N ALA A 145 9.88 -13.76 7.74
CA ALA A 145 8.42 -13.81 7.60
C ALA A 145 7.81 -14.96 8.42
N ASP A 146 8.39 -16.15 8.34
CA ASP A 146 7.96 -17.32 9.12
C ASP A 146 8.09 -17.06 10.63
N GLN A 147 9.19 -16.47 11.08
CA GLN A 147 9.38 -16.11 12.49
C GLN A 147 8.35 -15.09 12.99
N LEU A 148 8.01 -14.08 12.18
CA LEU A 148 6.98 -13.11 12.50
C LEU A 148 5.61 -13.78 12.64
N TYR A 149 5.26 -14.68 11.73
CA TYR A 149 4.03 -15.43 11.77
C TYR A 149 3.94 -16.29 13.03
N ASP A 150 4.98 -17.06 13.35
CA ASP A 150 5.02 -17.91 14.54
C ASP A 150 4.86 -17.12 15.84
N ARG A 151 5.54 -15.96 15.96
CA ARG A 151 5.37 -15.07 17.11
C ARG A 151 3.93 -14.59 17.25
N GLN A 152 3.29 -14.20 16.16
CA GLN A 152 1.90 -13.78 16.16
C GLN A 152 0.96 -14.89 16.62
N GLN A 153 1.18 -16.14 16.17
CA GLN A 153 0.38 -17.29 16.60
C GLN A 153 0.52 -17.57 18.11
N LEU A 154 1.75 -17.45 18.62
CA LEU A 154 2.01 -17.63 20.06
C LEU A 154 1.30 -16.55 20.89
N GLU A 155 1.33 -15.30 20.46
CA GLU A 155 0.63 -14.22 21.16
C GLU A 155 -0.90 -14.35 21.13
N ARG A 156 -1.46 -14.77 19.99
CA ARG A 156 -2.91 -15.06 19.88
C ARG A 156 -3.34 -16.14 20.88
N ARG A 157 -2.58 -17.23 20.98
CA ARG A 157 -2.84 -18.32 21.96
C ARG A 157 -2.79 -17.82 23.39
N ARG A 158 -1.83 -16.93 23.72
CA ARG A 158 -1.72 -16.36 25.09
C ARG A 158 -2.88 -15.45 25.46
N ARG A 159 -3.50 -14.77 24.50
CA ARG A 159 -4.66 -13.89 24.74
C ARG A 159 -5.99 -14.65 24.80
N SER A 160 -6.02 -15.91 24.41
CA SER A 160 -7.21 -16.76 24.38
C SER A 160 -7.35 -17.64 25.64
N ILE A 161 -6.41 -17.49 26.60
CA ILE A 161 -6.40 -18.10 27.92
C ILE A 161 -6.76 -17.04 28.97
#